data_3eee9d0eecfd7a72dbb3a58e15aa2c74
#
_entry.id   3eee9d0eecfd7a72dbb3a58e15aa2c74
#
_cell.length_a   1.000
_cell.length_b   1.000
_cell.length_c   1.000
_cell.angle_alpha   90.00
_cell.angle_beta   90.00
_cell.angle_gamma   90.00
#
_symmetry.space_group_name_H-M   'P 1'
#
loop_
_entity.id
_entity.type
_entity.pdbx_description
1 polymer ?
#
loop_
_entity_poly.entity_id
_entity_poly.type
_entity_poly.pdbx_seq_one_letter_code
_entity_poly.pdbx_strand_id
1 'polypeptide(L)'
;MGFFGRYVRQTAEMNAQRGTLNIMLETEVQSLDPQVATDGTSFEVIADYTDGLMQMDADGAAVPAIAETYDISEDGKTYTFHLKDAKWSNGESVTAADFVFGWQRAVDPATASEYSYMLSDIGQVVNAAEIIAGEKPVTDLGVTAVDDKTLEVQLNVPVSYFLSLMYFPTFYPVNEAFYNTCKDTFGTSPDTVLSNGAFKLTDYQPAATAFTLEKNPDYYDAGKIALDGLAYQVIKDSQQALMSYQTGALDMTLQNG
;
A
#
# COMPACT_ATOMS: atom_id res chain seq x y z
N MET A 1 -7.37 4.65 -11.81
CA MET A 1 -6.57 3.95 -10.82
C MET A 1 -5.87 4.99 -9.94
N GLY A 2 -5.96 4.91 -8.65
CA GLY A 2 -5.34 5.88 -7.73
C GLY A 2 -6.17 7.12 -7.36
N PHE A 3 -7.48 7.03 -7.40
CA PHE A 3 -8.34 8.13 -6.97
C PHE A 3 -8.39 8.33 -5.45
N PHE A 4 -8.17 7.29 -4.65
CA PHE A 4 -8.43 7.31 -3.22
C PHE A 4 -7.36 8.01 -2.38
N GLY A 5 -6.09 7.72 -2.53
CA GLY A 5 -5.03 8.45 -1.82
C GLY A 5 -5.06 9.96 -2.11
N ARG A 6 -5.53 10.32 -3.32
CA ARG A 6 -5.76 11.69 -3.74
C ARG A 6 -6.95 12.34 -3.03
N TYR A 7 -8.07 11.62 -2.90
CA TYR A 7 -9.29 12.16 -2.29
C TYR A 7 -9.18 12.24 -0.76
N VAL A 8 -8.63 11.25 -0.11
CA VAL A 8 -8.45 11.27 1.35
C VAL A 8 -7.57 12.44 1.78
N ARG A 9 -6.51 12.76 1.03
CA ARG A 9 -5.64 13.92 1.34
C ARG A 9 -6.28 15.26 0.99
N GLN A 10 -6.93 15.38 -0.15
CA GLN A 10 -7.64 16.62 -0.54
C GLN A 10 -8.88 16.87 0.33
N THR A 11 -9.62 15.83 0.69
CA THR A 11 -10.81 15.95 1.53
C THR A 11 -10.44 16.16 3.00
N ALA A 12 -9.28 15.66 3.44
CA ALA A 12 -8.74 15.95 4.77
C ALA A 12 -8.48 17.46 4.96
N GLU A 13 -7.97 18.14 3.94
CA GLU A 13 -7.81 19.60 3.95
C GLU A 13 -9.16 20.35 3.92
N MET A 14 -10.16 19.83 3.20
CA MET A 14 -11.49 20.45 3.07
C MET A 14 -12.44 20.17 4.23
N ASN A 15 -12.31 19.02 4.89
CA ASN A 15 -13.18 18.56 5.98
C ASN A 15 -12.51 18.60 7.36
N ALA A 16 -11.57 19.48 7.60
CA ALA A 16 -10.85 19.64 8.87
C ALA A 16 -11.75 19.84 10.13
N GLN A 17 -13.07 19.84 9.95
CA GLN A 17 -14.07 19.91 11.03
C GLN A 17 -14.82 18.58 11.26
N ARG A 18 -14.53 17.51 10.49
CA ARG A 18 -15.18 16.20 10.65
C ARG A 18 -14.18 15.20 11.14
N GLY A 19 -14.43 14.60 12.31
CA GLY A 19 -13.53 13.61 12.92
C GLY A 19 -13.33 12.36 12.06
N THR A 20 -14.40 11.82 11.44
CA THR A 20 -14.37 10.58 10.64
C THR A 20 -14.98 10.81 9.27
N LEU A 21 -14.34 10.28 8.22
CA LEU A 21 -14.84 10.28 6.85
C LEU A 21 -15.59 8.99 6.56
N ASN A 22 -16.86 9.09 6.12
CA ASN A 22 -17.71 7.96 5.78
C ASN A 22 -17.63 7.69 4.28
N ILE A 23 -17.17 6.51 3.91
CA ILE A 23 -16.80 6.16 2.53
C ILE A 23 -17.57 4.90 2.10
N MET A 24 -18.11 4.95 0.88
CA MET A 24 -18.70 3.78 0.24
C MET A 24 -17.61 2.91 -0.40
N LEU A 25 -17.77 1.58 -0.26
CA LEU A 25 -17.14 0.58 -1.12
C LEU A 25 -18.21 -0.12 -1.97
N GLU A 26 -17.89 -0.46 -3.22
CA GLU A 26 -18.83 -1.17 -4.11
C GLU A 26 -18.88 -2.68 -3.81
N THR A 27 -17.78 -3.23 -3.31
CA THR A 27 -17.65 -4.66 -2.97
C THR A 27 -16.93 -4.83 -1.64
N GLU A 28 -17.05 -6.02 -1.07
CA GLU A 28 -16.26 -6.40 0.11
C GLU A 28 -14.77 -6.50 -0.24
N VAL A 29 -13.92 -6.14 0.71
CA VAL A 29 -12.46 -6.34 0.63
C VAL A 29 -12.17 -7.85 0.52
N GLN A 30 -11.40 -8.24 -0.49
CA GLN A 30 -11.06 -9.65 -0.72
C GLN A 30 -9.80 -10.07 0.03
N SER A 31 -8.84 -9.17 0.16
CA SER A 31 -7.58 -9.41 0.87
C SER A 31 -7.00 -8.11 1.39
N LEU A 32 -6.39 -8.15 2.57
CA LEU A 32 -5.56 -7.08 3.12
C LEU A 32 -4.06 -7.39 3.01
N ASP A 33 -3.68 -8.49 2.35
CA ASP A 33 -2.29 -8.80 2.04
C ASP A 33 -1.88 -8.06 0.74
N PRO A 34 -0.93 -7.11 0.79
CA PRO A 34 -0.57 -6.31 -0.38
C PRO A 34 -0.03 -7.13 -1.55
N GLN A 35 0.61 -8.28 -1.30
CA GLN A 35 1.16 -9.12 -2.36
C GLN A 35 0.15 -10.11 -2.93
N VAL A 36 -1.00 -10.32 -2.27
CA VAL A 36 -2.03 -11.29 -2.69
C VAL A 36 -3.29 -10.60 -3.21
N ALA A 37 -3.58 -9.38 -2.77
CA ALA A 37 -4.74 -8.60 -3.23
C ALA A 37 -4.73 -8.42 -4.75
N THR A 38 -5.93 -8.53 -5.39
CA THR A 38 -6.08 -8.46 -6.84
C THR A 38 -7.16 -7.49 -7.31
N ASP A 39 -7.90 -6.88 -6.41
CA ASP A 39 -9.01 -6.00 -6.72
C ASP A 39 -8.81 -4.57 -6.20
N GLY A 40 -9.47 -3.62 -6.86
CA GLY A 40 -9.33 -2.19 -6.56
C GLY A 40 -9.78 -1.82 -5.15
N THR A 41 -10.84 -2.45 -4.64
CA THR A 41 -11.36 -2.20 -3.28
C THR A 41 -10.33 -2.58 -2.21
N SER A 42 -9.71 -3.76 -2.36
CA SER A 42 -8.63 -4.20 -1.47
C SER A 42 -7.43 -3.25 -1.53
N PHE A 43 -7.02 -2.84 -2.73
CA PHE A 43 -5.90 -1.91 -2.91
C PHE A 43 -6.15 -0.53 -2.29
N GLU A 44 -7.38 -0.03 -2.36
CA GLU A 44 -7.76 1.24 -1.73
C GLU A 44 -7.58 1.18 -0.22
N VAL A 45 -8.12 0.16 0.42
CA VAL A 45 -8.02 -0.01 1.88
C VAL A 45 -6.58 -0.26 2.32
N ILE A 46 -5.81 -1.07 1.56
CA ILE A 46 -4.39 -1.30 1.85
C ILE A 46 -3.60 0.01 1.81
N ALA A 47 -3.88 0.89 0.83
CA ALA A 47 -3.18 2.17 0.70
C ALA A 47 -3.51 3.19 1.80
N ASP A 48 -4.56 2.99 2.58
CA ASP A 48 -4.87 3.85 3.72
C ASP A 48 -4.03 3.53 4.96
N TYR A 49 -3.67 2.26 5.14
CA TYR A 49 -2.91 1.84 6.31
C TYR A 49 -1.44 1.48 6.01
N THR A 50 -1.05 1.43 4.73
CA THR A 50 0.34 1.13 4.33
C THR A 50 0.80 2.09 3.24
N ASP A 51 1.96 2.73 3.45
CA ASP A 51 2.67 3.52 2.44
C ASP A 51 3.78 2.69 1.78
N GLY A 52 3.98 2.93 0.48
CA GLY A 52 5.12 2.43 -0.28
C GLY A 52 6.32 3.39 -0.27
N LEU A 53 7.29 3.15 -1.16
CA LEU A 53 8.43 4.08 -1.35
C LEU A 53 7.96 5.45 -1.85
N MET A 54 7.00 5.45 -2.77
CA MET A 54 6.41 6.65 -3.35
C MET A 54 4.91 6.69 -3.06
N GLN A 55 4.31 7.84 -3.28
CA GLN A 55 2.86 8.05 -3.28
C GLN A 55 2.46 8.87 -4.50
N MET A 56 1.19 8.85 -4.84
CA MET A 56 0.66 9.68 -5.93
C MET A 56 0.13 10.99 -5.37
N ASP A 57 0.57 12.11 -5.91
CA ASP A 57 0.04 13.42 -5.54
C ASP A 57 -1.31 13.74 -6.22
N ALA A 58 -1.81 14.96 -5.98
CA ALA A 58 -3.09 15.42 -6.54
C ALA A 58 -3.08 15.52 -8.07
N ASP A 59 -1.93 15.70 -8.68
CA ASP A 59 -1.75 15.82 -10.13
C ASP A 59 -1.47 14.49 -10.82
N GLY A 60 -1.38 13.39 -10.04
CA GLY A 60 -1.11 12.05 -10.50
C GLY A 60 0.37 11.73 -10.65
N ALA A 61 1.27 12.59 -10.15
CA ALA A 61 2.69 12.36 -10.17
C ALA A 61 3.16 11.50 -8.99
N ALA A 62 4.19 10.68 -9.21
CA ALA A 62 4.85 9.95 -8.13
C ALA A 62 5.72 10.92 -7.32
N VAL A 63 5.47 11.02 -6.03
CA VAL A 63 6.22 11.84 -5.07
C VAL A 63 6.73 10.98 -3.91
N PRO A 64 7.82 11.38 -3.23
CA PRO A 64 8.37 10.61 -2.12
C PRO A 64 7.36 10.36 -0.98
N ALA A 65 7.30 9.09 -0.51
CA ALA A 65 6.54 8.65 0.67
C ALA A 65 7.51 8.13 1.74
N ILE A 66 7.68 6.81 1.91
CA ILE A 66 8.71 6.24 2.80
C ILE A 66 10.12 6.56 2.30
N ALA A 67 10.36 6.58 1.00
CA ALA A 67 11.58 7.16 0.46
C ALA A 67 11.59 8.67 0.72
N GLU A 68 12.62 9.18 1.37
CA GLU A 68 12.86 10.62 1.53
C GLU A 68 13.42 11.20 0.25
N THR A 69 14.42 10.51 -0.30
CA THR A 69 15.11 10.82 -1.56
C THR A 69 15.44 9.54 -2.33
N TYR A 70 15.83 9.69 -3.57
CA TYR A 70 16.34 8.59 -4.38
C TYR A 70 17.36 9.07 -5.41
N ASP A 71 18.26 8.17 -5.79
CA ASP A 71 19.22 8.35 -6.86
C ASP A 71 18.96 7.35 -7.98
N ILE A 72 19.25 7.75 -9.23
CA ILE A 72 19.14 6.89 -10.41
C ILE A 72 20.51 6.90 -11.10
N SER A 73 21.04 5.70 -11.41
CA SER A 73 22.28 5.57 -12.16
C SER A 73 22.19 6.18 -13.56
N GLU A 74 23.33 6.52 -14.15
CA GLU A 74 23.39 7.14 -15.50
C GLU A 74 22.75 6.28 -16.59
N ASP A 75 22.81 4.94 -16.45
CA ASP A 75 22.19 4.00 -17.37
C ASP A 75 20.70 3.75 -17.06
N GLY A 76 20.15 4.37 -16.02
CA GLY A 76 18.75 4.25 -15.63
C GLY A 76 18.34 2.89 -15.07
N LYS A 77 19.28 2.03 -14.69
CA LYS A 77 19.01 0.65 -14.28
C LYS A 77 19.14 0.39 -12.78
N THR A 78 19.77 1.29 -12.04
CA THR A 78 19.89 1.17 -10.59
C THR A 78 19.21 2.34 -9.92
N TYR A 79 18.30 2.02 -9.01
CA TYR A 79 17.63 2.99 -8.14
C TYR A 79 18.12 2.77 -6.70
N THR A 80 18.54 3.84 -6.05
CA THR A 80 18.92 3.83 -4.63
C THR A 80 17.95 4.71 -3.88
N PHE A 81 17.12 4.14 -3.03
CA PHE A 81 16.16 4.86 -2.20
C PHE A 81 16.70 5.05 -0.81
N HIS A 82 16.62 6.28 -0.30
CA HIS A 82 17.00 6.65 1.07
C HIS A 82 15.73 6.83 1.88
N LEU A 83 15.53 5.98 2.90
CA LEU A 83 14.30 5.92 3.67
C LEU A 83 14.31 6.94 4.82
N LYS A 84 13.18 7.60 5.02
CA LYS A 84 12.95 8.44 6.19
C LYS A 84 12.72 7.60 7.45
N ASP A 85 12.71 8.27 8.60
CA ASP A 85 12.29 7.63 9.84
C ASP A 85 10.78 7.43 9.84
N ALA A 86 10.38 6.19 9.65
CA ALA A 86 8.99 5.73 9.70
C ALA A 86 8.88 4.53 10.62
N LYS A 87 7.70 4.34 11.20
CA LYS A 87 7.42 3.26 12.15
C LYS A 87 6.23 2.43 11.70
N TRP A 88 6.29 1.16 12.01
CA TRP A 88 5.15 0.28 12.06
C TRP A 88 4.28 0.58 13.30
N SER A 89 3.01 0.22 13.25
CA SER A 89 2.05 0.43 14.34
C SER A 89 2.35 -0.34 15.63
N ASN A 90 3.31 -1.28 15.59
CA ASN A 90 3.86 -1.95 16.77
C ASN A 90 5.07 -1.22 17.37
N GLY A 91 5.46 -0.07 16.82
CA GLY A 91 6.59 0.76 17.26
C GLY A 91 7.94 0.42 16.65
N GLU A 92 8.06 -0.67 15.90
CA GLU A 92 9.29 -1.02 15.17
C GLU A 92 9.56 -0.06 14.01
N SER A 93 10.82 0.12 13.64
CA SER A 93 11.19 0.94 12.50
C SER A 93 10.82 0.24 11.19
N VAL A 94 10.34 1.01 10.21
CA VAL A 94 10.28 0.55 8.81
C VAL A 94 11.67 0.61 8.24
N THR A 95 12.13 -0.50 7.68
CA THR A 95 13.49 -0.67 7.15
C THR A 95 13.50 -1.08 5.69
N ALA A 96 14.66 -0.96 5.04
CA ALA A 96 14.87 -1.46 3.69
C ALA A 96 14.62 -2.99 3.59
N ALA A 97 14.90 -3.75 4.66
CA ALA A 97 14.64 -5.18 4.71
C ALA A 97 13.15 -5.52 4.59
N ASP A 98 12.25 -4.66 5.09
CA ASP A 98 10.81 -4.86 4.97
C ASP A 98 10.34 -4.78 3.50
N PHE A 99 10.96 -3.89 2.72
CA PHE A 99 10.72 -3.81 1.27
C PHE A 99 11.29 -5.03 0.54
N VAL A 100 12.52 -5.45 0.86
CA VAL A 100 13.12 -6.66 0.29
C VAL A 100 12.22 -7.86 0.53
N PHE A 101 11.75 -8.05 1.76
CA PHE A 101 10.87 -9.17 2.12
C PHE A 101 9.52 -9.09 1.37
N GLY A 102 8.87 -7.95 1.34
CA GLY A 102 7.60 -7.76 0.61
C GLY A 102 7.74 -8.08 -0.88
N TRP A 103 8.82 -7.63 -1.52
CA TRP A 103 9.06 -7.88 -2.94
C TRP A 103 9.45 -9.34 -3.22
N GLN A 104 10.22 -9.96 -2.33
CA GLN A 104 10.51 -11.39 -2.41
C GLN A 104 9.23 -12.23 -2.30
N ARG A 105 8.30 -11.86 -1.41
CA ARG A 105 6.98 -12.50 -1.33
C ARG A 105 6.19 -12.35 -2.63
N ALA A 106 6.22 -11.18 -3.27
CA ALA A 106 5.49 -10.93 -4.51
C ALA A 106 5.94 -11.83 -5.67
N VAL A 107 7.22 -12.20 -5.73
CA VAL A 107 7.78 -13.07 -6.79
C VAL A 107 7.90 -14.53 -6.38
N ASP A 108 7.72 -14.87 -5.10
CA ASP A 108 7.79 -16.25 -4.61
C ASP A 108 6.60 -17.06 -5.15
N PRO A 109 6.84 -18.15 -5.90
CA PRO A 109 5.74 -19.02 -6.36
C PRO A 109 4.87 -19.55 -5.24
N ALA A 110 5.39 -19.68 -4.02
CA ALA A 110 4.63 -20.13 -2.85
C ALA A 110 3.59 -19.11 -2.38
N THR A 111 3.78 -17.81 -2.65
CA THR A 111 2.80 -16.75 -2.36
C THR A 111 1.65 -16.77 -3.37
N ALA A 112 1.88 -17.29 -4.57
CA ALA A 112 0.92 -17.31 -5.67
C ALA A 112 0.32 -15.92 -6.01
N SER A 113 1.17 -14.88 -5.95
CA SER A 113 0.75 -13.50 -6.28
C SER A 113 0.37 -13.40 -7.75
N GLU A 114 -0.87 -13.04 -8.05
CA GLU A 114 -1.33 -12.80 -9.42
C GLU A 114 -0.68 -11.55 -10.05
N TYR A 115 -0.19 -10.63 -9.20
CA TYR A 115 0.49 -9.40 -9.64
C TYR A 115 2.03 -9.52 -9.64
N SER A 116 2.58 -10.74 -9.51
CA SER A 116 4.04 -10.98 -9.58
C SER A 116 4.67 -10.41 -10.85
N TYR A 117 3.95 -10.43 -11.98
CA TYR A 117 4.41 -9.85 -13.27
C TYR A 117 4.69 -8.35 -13.19
N MET A 118 4.17 -7.64 -12.18
CA MET A 118 4.49 -6.23 -11.96
C MET A 118 5.97 -6.02 -11.67
N LEU A 119 6.65 -7.01 -11.05
CA LEU A 119 8.08 -6.96 -10.81
C LEU A 119 8.89 -7.43 -12.03
N SER A 120 8.44 -8.49 -12.73
CA SER A 120 9.16 -9.07 -13.86
C SER A 120 8.95 -8.30 -15.16
N ASP A 121 7.71 -8.25 -15.65
CA ASP A 121 7.39 -7.76 -17.00
C ASP A 121 7.29 -6.23 -17.04
N ILE A 122 6.71 -5.65 -16.00
CA ILE A 122 6.43 -4.21 -15.93
C ILE A 122 7.60 -3.46 -15.29
N GLY A 123 8.07 -3.91 -14.13
CA GLY A 123 9.13 -3.26 -13.34
C GLY A 123 10.53 -3.66 -13.79
N GLN A 124 10.67 -4.76 -14.52
CA GLN A 124 11.96 -5.24 -15.04
C GLN A 124 13.01 -5.49 -13.93
N VAL A 125 12.58 -5.86 -12.73
CA VAL A 125 13.49 -6.14 -11.63
C VAL A 125 14.33 -7.38 -11.97
N VAL A 126 15.65 -7.27 -11.79
CA VAL A 126 16.61 -8.35 -12.10
C VAL A 126 16.20 -9.65 -11.40
N ASN A 127 16.24 -10.76 -12.11
CA ASN A 127 15.89 -12.11 -11.69
C ASN A 127 14.41 -12.34 -11.32
N ALA A 128 13.53 -11.35 -11.38
CA ALA A 128 12.13 -11.54 -11.02
C ALA A 128 11.44 -12.62 -11.86
N ALA A 129 11.67 -12.64 -13.16
CA ALA A 129 11.06 -13.63 -14.07
C ALA A 129 11.55 -15.08 -13.77
N GLU A 130 12.85 -15.24 -13.55
CA GLU A 130 13.45 -16.54 -13.23
C GLU A 130 12.99 -17.08 -11.86
N ILE A 131 12.77 -16.18 -10.88
CA ILE A 131 12.24 -16.56 -9.57
C ILE A 131 10.78 -17.01 -9.71
N ILE A 132 9.95 -16.24 -10.40
CA ILE A 132 8.55 -16.59 -10.66
C ILE A 132 8.43 -17.94 -11.40
N ALA A 133 9.36 -18.23 -12.31
CA ALA A 133 9.46 -19.52 -13.00
C ALA A 133 9.98 -20.67 -12.10
N GLY A 134 10.43 -20.37 -10.88
CA GLY A 134 11.04 -21.36 -9.97
C GLY A 134 12.47 -21.77 -10.34
N GLU A 135 13.14 -21.01 -11.18
CA GLU A 135 14.50 -21.27 -11.66
C GLU A 135 15.58 -20.71 -10.74
N LYS A 136 15.23 -19.71 -9.92
CA LYS A 136 16.12 -19.07 -8.95
C LYS A 136 15.45 -18.93 -7.58
N PRO A 137 16.24 -18.88 -6.49
CA PRO A 137 15.70 -18.58 -5.17
C PRO A 137 15.29 -17.12 -5.05
N VAL A 138 14.34 -16.81 -4.17
CA VAL A 138 13.84 -15.44 -3.94
C VAL A 138 14.93 -14.45 -3.50
N THR A 139 15.99 -14.97 -2.85
CA THR A 139 17.14 -14.18 -2.40
C THR A 139 17.99 -13.59 -3.54
N ASP A 140 17.81 -14.09 -4.76
CA ASP A 140 18.52 -13.59 -5.95
C ASP A 140 17.81 -12.41 -6.61
N LEU A 141 16.63 -11.98 -6.09
CA LEU A 141 15.91 -10.82 -6.61
C LEU A 141 16.79 -9.59 -6.57
N GLY A 142 16.76 -8.78 -7.63
CA GLY A 142 17.55 -7.56 -7.78
C GLY A 142 17.09 -6.42 -6.86
N VAL A 143 16.86 -6.70 -5.59
CA VAL A 143 16.54 -5.72 -4.54
C VAL A 143 17.37 -6.05 -3.31
N THR A 144 18.03 -5.06 -2.73
CA THR A 144 18.98 -5.25 -1.62
C THR A 144 18.82 -4.15 -0.57
N ALA A 145 18.71 -4.54 0.68
CA ALA A 145 18.88 -3.64 1.81
C ALA A 145 20.40 -3.45 2.03
N VAL A 146 20.93 -2.30 1.61
CA VAL A 146 22.34 -1.96 1.82
C VAL A 146 22.62 -1.73 3.31
N ASP A 147 21.68 -1.05 3.94
CA ASP A 147 21.52 -0.88 5.37
C ASP A 147 20.03 -0.68 5.71
N ASP A 148 19.70 -0.37 6.97
CA ASP A 148 18.29 -0.23 7.41
C ASP A 148 17.53 0.88 6.67
N LYS A 149 18.24 1.87 6.11
CA LYS A 149 17.66 3.06 5.49
C LYS A 149 17.99 3.22 4.00
N THR A 150 18.72 2.28 3.43
CA THR A 150 19.15 2.34 2.02
C THR A 150 18.72 1.07 1.28
N LEU A 151 17.81 1.24 0.33
CA LEU A 151 17.32 0.19 -0.55
C LEU A 151 17.86 0.39 -1.96
N GLU A 152 18.57 -0.60 -2.48
CA GLU A 152 19.04 -0.62 -3.88
C GLU A 152 18.19 -1.58 -4.71
N VAL A 153 17.78 -1.13 -5.89
CA VAL A 153 17.01 -1.91 -6.86
C VAL A 153 17.71 -1.91 -8.20
N GLN A 154 17.87 -3.10 -8.78
CA GLN A 154 18.50 -3.30 -10.09
C GLN A 154 17.47 -3.76 -11.13
N LEU A 155 17.46 -3.11 -12.29
CA LEU A 155 16.57 -3.41 -13.41
C LEU A 155 17.34 -4.00 -14.58
N ASN A 156 16.70 -4.89 -15.33
CA ASN A 156 17.25 -5.46 -16.58
C ASN A 156 17.42 -4.39 -17.66
N VAL A 157 16.46 -3.47 -17.75
CA VAL A 157 16.42 -2.34 -18.70
C VAL A 157 15.95 -1.08 -17.98
N PRO A 158 16.25 0.12 -18.49
CA PRO A 158 15.72 1.35 -17.94
C PRO A 158 14.18 1.40 -18.07
N VAL A 159 13.49 1.77 -17.00
CA VAL A 159 12.02 1.87 -16.94
C VAL A 159 11.65 3.29 -16.51
N SER A 160 11.22 4.13 -17.46
CA SER A 160 10.95 5.56 -17.20
C SER A 160 9.81 5.81 -16.21
N TYR A 161 8.89 4.88 -16.05
CA TYR A 161 7.75 4.94 -15.13
C TYR A 161 7.98 4.15 -13.84
N PHE A 162 9.22 3.69 -13.55
CA PHE A 162 9.50 2.82 -12.41
C PHE A 162 9.04 3.43 -11.08
N LEU A 163 9.26 4.72 -10.87
CA LEU A 163 8.83 5.41 -9.65
C LEU A 163 7.31 5.38 -9.47
N SER A 164 6.54 5.38 -10.55
CA SER A 164 5.08 5.28 -10.49
C SER A 164 4.59 3.89 -10.08
N LEU A 165 5.41 2.86 -10.19
CA LEU A 165 5.08 1.52 -9.69
C LEU A 165 5.19 1.46 -8.15
N MET A 166 6.01 2.32 -7.54
CA MET A 166 6.34 2.28 -6.12
C MET A 166 5.19 2.68 -5.18
N TYR A 167 4.09 3.21 -5.70
CA TYR A 167 2.86 3.43 -4.94
C TYR A 167 1.78 2.35 -5.20
N PHE A 168 2.11 1.30 -5.94
CA PHE A 168 1.22 0.17 -6.15
C PHE A 168 1.40 -0.87 -5.03
N PRO A 169 0.32 -1.40 -4.41
CA PRO A 169 0.40 -2.22 -3.20
C PRO A 169 1.32 -3.43 -3.29
N THR A 170 1.46 -4.08 -4.45
CA THR A 170 2.37 -5.22 -4.62
C THR A 170 3.83 -4.88 -4.25
N PHE A 171 4.24 -3.61 -4.35
CA PHE A 171 5.57 -3.11 -3.97
C PHE A 171 5.65 -2.61 -2.53
N TYR A 172 4.61 -2.78 -1.72
CA TYR A 172 4.60 -2.30 -0.34
C TYR A 172 5.46 -3.19 0.57
N PRO A 173 6.01 -2.60 1.66
CA PRO A 173 6.83 -3.34 2.60
C PRO A 173 5.98 -4.26 3.47
N VAL A 174 6.60 -5.32 3.97
CA VAL A 174 6.04 -6.22 4.98
C VAL A 174 7.10 -6.49 6.03
N ASN A 175 6.75 -6.32 7.31
CA ASN A 175 7.65 -6.69 8.40
C ASN A 175 7.72 -8.22 8.51
N GLU A 176 8.89 -8.79 8.22
CA GLU A 176 9.08 -10.25 8.18
C GLU A 176 8.86 -10.90 9.55
N ALA A 177 9.37 -10.29 10.61
CA ALA A 177 9.23 -10.84 11.96
C ALA A 177 7.75 -10.94 12.37
N PHE A 178 6.98 -9.89 12.11
CA PHE A 178 5.55 -9.88 12.37
C PHE A 178 4.80 -10.88 11.47
N TYR A 179 5.09 -10.89 10.17
CA TYR A 179 4.48 -11.84 9.22
C TYR A 179 4.64 -13.28 9.70
N ASN A 180 5.83 -13.65 10.20
CA ASN A 180 6.10 -14.99 10.70
C ASN A 180 5.29 -15.36 11.95
N THR A 181 4.74 -14.39 12.69
CA THR A 181 3.85 -14.65 13.84
C THR A 181 2.42 -15.01 13.44
N CYS A 182 1.96 -14.56 12.25
CA CYS A 182 0.58 -14.71 11.80
C CYS A 182 0.45 -15.21 10.35
N LYS A 183 1.48 -15.88 9.85
CA LYS A 183 1.66 -16.30 8.46
C LYS A 183 0.39 -16.83 7.78
N ASP A 184 -0.33 -17.75 8.45
CA ASP A 184 -1.50 -18.41 7.87
C ASP A 184 -2.77 -17.52 7.90
N THR A 185 -2.73 -16.42 8.64
CA THR A 185 -3.85 -15.47 8.81
C THR A 185 -3.47 -14.04 8.45
N PHE A 186 -2.27 -13.83 7.90
CA PHE A 186 -1.81 -12.51 7.49
C PHE A 186 -2.81 -11.84 6.55
N GLY A 187 -3.16 -10.57 6.82
CA GLY A 187 -4.11 -9.83 6.01
C GLY A 187 -5.58 -10.18 6.22
N THR A 188 -5.96 -10.82 7.33
CA THR A 188 -7.37 -11.21 7.56
C THR A 188 -8.05 -10.47 8.71
N SER A 189 -7.31 -9.76 9.55
CA SER A 189 -7.86 -9.01 10.69
C SER A 189 -6.91 -7.88 11.12
N PRO A 190 -7.36 -6.93 11.96
CA PRO A 190 -6.49 -5.90 12.53
C PRO A 190 -5.26 -6.45 13.24
N ASP A 191 -5.38 -7.60 13.91
CA ASP A 191 -4.29 -8.23 14.66
C ASP A 191 -3.26 -8.94 13.75
N THR A 192 -3.55 -9.07 12.46
CA THR A 192 -2.71 -9.77 11.48
C THR A 192 -2.16 -8.85 10.39
N VAL A 193 -2.24 -7.54 10.59
CA VAL A 193 -1.59 -6.51 9.76
C VAL A 193 -0.86 -5.50 10.61
N LEU A 194 0.20 -4.91 10.09
CA LEU A 194 0.83 -3.72 10.65
C LEU A 194 0.61 -2.54 9.71
N SER A 195 0.42 -1.37 10.28
CA SER A 195 0.29 -0.12 9.56
C SER A 195 1.57 0.68 9.63
N ASN A 196 1.98 1.28 8.52
CA ASN A 196 2.99 2.33 8.47
C ASN A 196 2.46 3.58 7.77
N GLY A 197 1.19 3.56 7.36
CA GLY A 197 0.46 4.63 6.68
C GLY A 197 -0.30 5.54 7.64
N ALA A 198 -1.14 6.40 7.06
CA ALA A 198 -1.87 7.45 7.78
C ALA A 198 -2.90 6.92 8.79
N PHE A 199 -3.45 5.73 8.54
CA PHE A 199 -4.47 5.11 9.39
C PHE A 199 -4.04 3.71 9.84
N LYS A 200 -4.73 3.19 10.85
CA LYS A 200 -4.63 1.81 11.35
C LYS A 200 -5.98 1.13 11.26
N LEU A 201 -5.99 -0.09 10.79
CA LEU A 201 -7.19 -0.93 10.82
C LEU A 201 -7.52 -1.28 12.27
N THR A 202 -8.76 -1.04 12.70
CA THR A 202 -9.18 -1.25 14.09
C THR A 202 -10.34 -2.21 14.23
N ASP A 203 -11.18 -2.28 13.18
CA ASP A 203 -12.38 -3.10 13.19
C ASP A 203 -12.60 -3.66 11.79
N TYR A 204 -12.16 -4.89 11.57
CA TYR A 204 -12.33 -5.60 10.30
C TYR A 204 -12.32 -7.12 10.54
N GLN A 205 -13.12 -7.81 9.76
CA GLN A 205 -13.07 -9.27 9.60
C GLN A 205 -13.40 -9.63 8.15
N PRO A 206 -13.00 -10.82 7.67
CA PRO A 206 -13.30 -11.25 6.29
C PRO A 206 -14.78 -11.13 5.95
N ALA A 207 -15.06 -10.60 4.75
CA ALA A 207 -16.41 -10.30 4.26
C ALA A 207 -17.19 -9.27 5.09
N ALA A 208 -16.51 -8.41 5.87
CA ALA A 208 -17.17 -7.31 6.55
C ALA A 208 -17.84 -6.36 5.54
N THR A 209 -19.07 -5.95 5.83
CA THR A 209 -19.79 -4.95 5.04
C THR A 209 -19.68 -3.54 5.63
N ALA A 210 -19.08 -3.41 6.80
CA ALA A 210 -18.71 -2.15 7.42
C ALA A 210 -17.51 -2.38 8.33
N PHE A 211 -16.56 -1.44 8.34
CA PHE A 211 -15.38 -1.45 9.20
C PHE A 211 -14.76 -0.07 9.31
N THR A 212 -13.82 0.10 10.23
CA THR A 212 -13.20 1.38 10.53
C THR A 212 -11.68 1.31 10.54
N LEU A 213 -11.07 2.44 10.21
CA LEU A 213 -9.66 2.73 10.46
C LEU A 213 -9.57 3.98 11.33
N GLU A 214 -8.64 3.99 12.27
CA GLU A 214 -8.33 5.14 13.11
C GLU A 214 -7.02 5.80 12.65
N LYS A 215 -6.88 7.10 12.90
CA LYS A 215 -5.64 7.83 12.64
C LYS A 215 -4.46 7.14 13.31
N ASN A 216 -3.38 6.95 12.56
CA ASN A 216 -2.12 6.44 13.07
C ASN A 216 -1.28 7.59 13.67
N PRO A 217 -1.14 7.67 15.02
CA PRO A 217 -0.37 8.74 15.63
C PRO A 217 1.14 8.62 15.37
N ASP A 218 1.63 7.43 15.02
CA ASP A 218 3.04 7.13 14.75
C ASP A 218 3.40 7.31 13.26
N TYR A 219 2.44 7.71 12.43
CA TYR A 219 2.68 8.02 11.03
C TYR A 219 3.67 9.18 10.89
N TYR A 220 4.67 9.05 10.02
CA TYR A 220 5.73 10.07 9.87
C TYR A 220 5.21 11.46 9.50
N ASP A 221 4.03 11.56 8.88
CA ASP A 221 3.34 12.79 8.53
C ASP A 221 2.02 12.99 9.32
N ALA A 222 1.87 12.39 10.51
CA ALA A 222 0.64 12.43 11.30
C ALA A 222 0.09 13.85 11.54
N GLY A 223 0.98 14.84 11.62
CA GLY A 223 0.61 16.26 11.77
C GLY A 223 -0.14 16.84 10.57
N LYS A 224 -0.03 16.23 9.39
CA LYS A 224 -0.72 16.63 8.16
C LYS A 224 -2.09 15.96 8.00
N ILE A 225 -2.39 14.95 8.80
CA ILE A 225 -3.66 14.20 8.72
C ILE A 225 -4.67 14.89 9.64
N ALA A 226 -5.69 15.51 9.04
CA ALA A 226 -6.73 16.22 9.77
C ALA A 226 -7.86 15.31 10.27
N LEU A 227 -8.08 14.15 9.63
CA LEU A 227 -9.11 13.18 9.99
C LEU A 227 -8.69 12.34 11.19
N ASP A 228 -9.66 11.99 12.04
CA ASP A 228 -9.47 11.05 13.14
C ASP A 228 -9.61 9.60 12.70
N GLY A 229 -10.30 9.34 11.59
CA GLY A 229 -10.49 8.00 11.05
C GLY A 229 -11.28 7.95 9.74
N LEU A 230 -11.43 6.71 9.26
CA LEU A 230 -12.21 6.36 8.09
C LEU A 230 -13.26 5.31 8.51
N ALA A 231 -14.50 5.45 8.01
CA ALA A 231 -15.56 4.47 8.19
C ALA A 231 -16.03 4.01 6.81
N TYR A 232 -15.77 2.74 6.53
CA TYR A 232 -16.15 2.11 5.28
C TYR A 232 -17.48 1.39 5.40
N GLN A 233 -18.29 1.51 4.36
CA GLN A 233 -19.56 0.79 4.22
C GLN A 233 -19.69 0.25 2.80
N VAL A 234 -19.94 -1.06 2.68
CA VAL A 234 -20.22 -1.70 1.39
C VAL A 234 -21.66 -1.42 0.99
N ILE A 235 -21.85 -0.74 -0.13
CA ILE A 235 -23.19 -0.46 -0.70
C ILE A 235 -23.15 -0.80 -2.18
N LYS A 236 -23.85 -1.89 -2.56
CA LYS A 236 -23.86 -2.43 -3.92
C LYS A 236 -24.88 -1.76 -4.85
N ASP A 237 -25.85 -1.07 -4.27
CA ASP A 237 -26.90 -0.37 -5.02
C ASP A 237 -26.58 1.13 -5.11
N SER A 238 -26.44 1.62 -6.33
CA SER A 238 -26.06 3.02 -6.60
C SER A 238 -27.12 4.04 -6.14
N GLN A 239 -28.41 3.65 -6.15
CA GLN A 239 -29.48 4.54 -5.66
C GLN A 239 -29.46 4.62 -4.13
N GLN A 240 -29.21 3.51 -3.46
CA GLN A 240 -29.01 3.49 -2.01
C GLN A 240 -27.78 4.33 -1.61
N ALA A 241 -26.68 4.22 -2.36
CA ALA A 241 -25.50 5.04 -2.14
C ALA A 241 -25.77 6.53 -2.28
N LEU A 242 -26.50 6.92 -3.35
CA LEU A 242 -26.88 8.32 -3.56
C LEU A 242 -27.79 8.84 -2.43
N MET A 243 -28.77 8.07 -1.99
CA MET A 243 -29.62 8.44 -0.85
C MET A 243 -28.81 8.58 0.43
N SER A 244 -27.87 7.69 0.70
CA SER A 244 -26.99 7.76 1.87
C SER A 244 -26.11 9.01 1.84
N TYR A 245 -25.60 9.38 0.67
CA TYR A 245 -24.86 10.63 0.48
C TYR A 245 -25.77 11.86 0.69
N GLN A 246 -26.97 11.89 0.10
CA GLN A 246 -27.91 13.00 0.23
C GLN A 246 -28.39 13.24 1.68
N THR A 247 -28.47 12.16 2.46
CA THR A 247 -28.85 12.22 3.89
C THR A 247 -27.69 12.50 4.82
N GLY A 248 -26.44 12.56 4.29
CA GLY A 248 -25.22 12.80 5.08
C GLY A 248 -24.72 11.56 5.83
N ALA A 249 -25.20 10.35 5.50
CA ALA A 249 -24.68 9.11 6.03
C ALA A 249 -23.36 8.72 5.37
N LEU A 250 -23.11 9.18 4.14
CA LEU A 250 -21.85 9.08 3.43
C LEU A 250 -21.31 10.47 3.12
N ASP A 251 -20.00 10.62 3.17
CA ASP A 251 -19.27 11.82 2.74
C ASP A 251 -18.78 11.68 1.29
N MET A 252 -18.64 10.45 0.80
CA MET A 252 -18.20 10.13 -0.56
C MET A 252 -18.97 8.94 -1.14
N THR A 253 -19.31 9.04 -2.43
CA THR A 253 -19.78 7.91 -3.25
C THR A 253 -18.92 7.82 -4.51
N LEU A 254 -18.73 6.59 -4.99
CA LEU A 254 -18.22 6.38 -6.34
C LEU A 254 -19.41 6.54 -7.30
N GLN A 255 -19.39 7.58 -8.13
CA GLN A 255 -20.32 7.65 -9.27
C GLN A 255 -19.61 7.09 -10.49
N ASN A 256 -20.02 5.92 -10.92
CA ASN A 256 -19.80 5.50 -12.29
C ASN A 256 -20.80 6.27 -13.15
N GLY A 257 -20.32 7.30 -13.83
CA GLY A 257 -21.08 8.08 -14.81
C GLY A 257 -21.36 7.30 -16.09
#